data_23386a63c2f8df3a94e104345220c42d
#
_entry.id   23386a63c2f8df3a94e104345220c42d
#
_cell.length_a   1.000
_cell.length_b   1.000
_cell.length_c   1.000
_cell.angle_alpha   90.00
_cell.angle_beta   90.00
_cell.angle_gamma   90.00
#
_symmetry.space_group_name_H-M   'P 1'
#
loop_
_entity.id
_entity.type
_entity.pdbx_description
1 polymer ?
#
loop_
_entity_poly.entity_id
_entity_poly.type
_entity_poly.pdbx_seq_one_letter_code
_entity_poly.pdbx_strand_id
1 'polypeptide(L)'
;MSILDGQRVIAIEEHYLDPDITAHFHGKDARGGGPLIKKLEDVGADRIKNMDDCGIDFQILSHAPPATQRMDGKEGVPAAIAANNKLAEMCKAYPDRLGGFAMLPTGDAK
;
A
#
# COMPACT_ATOMS: atom_id res chain seq x y z
N MET A 1 17.67 4.64 -18.55
CA MET A 1 17.44 6.08 -18.79
C MET A 1 15.95 6.31 -18.95
N SER A 2 15.41 7.25 -18.21
CA SER A 2 14.00 7.62 -18.32
C SER A 2 13.76 8.40 -19.60
N ILE A 3 12.63 8.14 -20.30
CA ILE A 3 12.20 8.95 -21.43
C ILE A 3 11.82 10.38 -21.01
N LEU A 4 11.66 10.59 -19.69
CA LEU A 4 11.37 11.90 -19.09
C LEU A 4 12.63 12.46 -18.41
N ASP A 5 13.76 12.36 -19.10
CA ASP A 5 15.06 12.80 -18.59
C ASP A 5 14.98 14.22 -18.02
N GLY A 6 15.51 14.41 -16.81
CA GLY A 6 15.45 15.68 -16.09
C GLY A 6 14.11 15.97 -15.41
N GLN A 7 13.09 15.11 -15.58
CA GLN A 7 11.80 15.27 -14.90
C GLN A 7 11.60 14.22 -13.83
N ARG A 8 10.94 14.63 -12.75
CA ARG A 8 10.59 13.73 -11.66
C ARG A 8 9.32 12.95 -12.01
N VAL A 9 9.37 11.63 -11.86
CA VAL A 9 8.23 10.73 -12.13
C VAL A 9 7.61 10.31 -10.81
N ILE A 10 6.35 10.69 -10.61
CA ILE A 10 5.58 10.36 -9.39
C ILE A 10 4.40 9.48 -9.78
N ALA A 11 4.35 8.26 -9.28
CA ALA A 11 3.25 7.33 -9.48
C ALA A 11 2.26 7.46 -8.31
N ILE A 12 0.99 7.72 -8.60
CA ILE A 12 -0.02 8.04 -7.57
C ILE A 12 -1.07 6.95 -7.36
N GLU A 13 -1.16 5.96 -8.24
CA GLU A 13 -2.10 4.85 -8.10
C GLU A 13 -1.36 3.54 -7.89
N GLU A 14 -0.41 3.55 -6.96
CA GLU A 14 0.38 2.38 -6.64
C GLU A 14 -0.21 1.67 -5.44
N HIS A 15 -0.59 0.41 -5.64
CA HIS A 15 -1.20 -0.38 -4.58
C HIS A 15 -0.16 -1.22 -3.82
N TYR A 16 -0.48 -1.46 -2.56
CA TYR A 16 0.22 -2.41 -1.72
C TYR A 16 -0.80 -3.25 -0.96
N LEU A 17 -0.34 -4.33 -0.35
CA LEU A 17 -1.14 -5.18 0.52
C LEU A 17 -0.46 -5.30 1.88
N ASP A 18 -1.24 -5.08 2.94
CA ASP A 18 -0.83 -5.40 4.30
C ASP A 18 -1.40 -6.77 4.65
N PRO A 19 -0.55 -7.77 4.97
CA PRO A 19 -1.04 -9.12 5.31
C PRO A 19 -2.03 -9.13 6.47
N ASP A 20 -1.91 -8.23 7.43
CA ASP A 20 -2.84 -8.14 8.55
C ASP A 20 -4.24 -7.69 8.10
N ILE A 21 -4.31 -6.90 7.04
CA ILE A 21 -5.58 -6.48 6.44
C ILE A 21 -6.12 -7.59 5.54
N THR A 22 -5.28 -8.18 4.69
CA THR A 22 -5.74 -9.22 3.76
C THR A 22 -6.18 -10.50 4.47
N ALA A 23 -5.75 -10.72 5.70
CA ALA A 23 -6.22 -11.83 6.52
C ALA A 23 -7.74 -11.76 6.80
N HIS A 24 -8.34 -10.57 6.68
CA HIS A 24 -9.79 -10.36 6.84
C HIS A 24 -10.56 -10.48 5.50
N PHE A 25 -9.87 -10.72 4.40
CA PHE A 25 -10.53 -10.84 3.10
C PHE A 25 -11.21 -12.21 2.96
N HIS A 26 -12.44 -12.20 2.45
CA HIS A 26 -13.26 -13.39 2.28
C HIS A 26 -13.86 -13.46 0.88
N GLY A 27 -14.23 -14.65 0.44
CA GLY A 27 -14.91 -14.85 -0.83
C GLY A 27 -14.13 -14.30 -2.01
N LYS A 28 -14.73 -13.41 -2.78
CA LYS A 28 -14.13 -12.81 -3.98
C LYS A 28 -12.94 -11.92 -3.66
N ASP A 29 -12.86 -11.42 -2.43
CA ASP A 29 -11.76 -10.55 -2.03
C ASP A 29 -10.52 -11.35 -1.60
N ALA A 30 -10.70 -12.64 -1.27
CA ALA A 30 -9.59 -13.50 -0.84
C ALA A 30 -8.55 -13.61 -1.94
N ARG A 31 -7.31 -13.36 -1.57
CA ARG A 31 -6.18 -13.41 -2.50
C ARG A 31 -5.31 -14.59 -2.13
N GLY A 32 -4.96 -15.38 -3.14
CA GLY A 32 -4.00 -16.47 -2.95
C GLY A 32 -2.59 -15.94 -2.72
N GLY A 33 -1.63 -16.85 -2.61
CA GLY A 33 -0.23 -16.51 -2.65
C GLY A 33 0.26 -16.40 -4.09
N GLY A 34 1.50 -16.04 -4.25
CA GLY A 34 2.15 -15.99 -5.55
C GLY A 34 3.06 -14.79 -5.70
N PRO A 35 3.81 -14.71 -6.82
CA PRO A 35 4.80 -13.64 -7.02
C PRO A 35 4.21 -12.24 -6.99
N LEU A 36 3.03 -12.05 -7.59
CA LEU A 36 2.38 -10.72 -7.60
C LEU A 36 1.99 -10.30 -6.19
N ILE A 37 1.42 -11.21 -5.41
CA ILE A 37 1.01 -10.91 -4.03
C ILE A 37 2.23 -10.54 -3.18
N LYS A 38 3.33 -11.27 -3.33
CA LYS A 38 4.57 -10.97 -2.63
C LYS A 38 5.10 -9.59 -2.99
N LYS A 39 5.03 -9.21 -4.26
CA LYS A 39 5.43 -7.86 -4.71
C LYS A 39 4.55 -6.78 -4.09
N LEU A 40 3.25 -7.02 -4.00
CA LEU A 40 2.31 -6.05 -3.42
C LEU A 40 2.52 -5.92 -1.91
N GLU A 41 2.90 -6.99 -1.22
CA GLU A 41 3.18 -6.96 0.21
C GLU A 41 4.53 -6.31 0.53
N ASP A 42 5.44 -6.27 -0.42
CA ASP A 42 6.76 -5.65 -0.21
C ASP A 42 6.67 -4.13 -0.33
N VAL A 43 6.96 -3.44 0.75
CA VAL A 43 7.08 -1.98 0.81
C VAL A 43 8.49 -1.61 1.31
N GLY A 44 9.47 -2.40 0.93
CA GLY A 44 10.86 -2.23 1.34
C GLY A 44 11.82 -2.16 0.16
N ALA A 45 13.00 -2.74 0.35
CA ALA A 45 14.11 -2.63 -0.58
C ALA A 45 13.80 -3.13 -1.99
N ASP A 46 13.04 -4.22 -2.12
CA ASP A 46 12.72 -4.77 -3.44
C ASP A 46 11.78 -3.86 -4.23
N ARG A 47 10.84 -3.22 -3.55
CA ARG A 47 9.97 -2.21 -4.17
C ARG A 47 10.79 -1.02 -4.67
N ILE A 48 11.71 -0.53 -3.84
CA ILE A 48 12.60 0.59 -4.22
C ILE A 48 13.45 0.20 -5.43
N LYS A 49 14.01 -1.02 -5.44
CA LYS A 49 14.78 -1.50 -6.57
C LYS A 49 13.94 -1.54 -7.85
N ASN A 50 12.70 -2.02 -7.75
CA ASN A 50 11.80 -2.06 -8.90
C ASN A 50 11.47 -0.65 -9.41
N MET A 51 11.27 0.31 -8.51
CA MET A 51 11.09 1.72 -8.89
C MET A 51 12.31 2.23 -9.66
N ASP A 52 13.52 1.95 -9.17
CA ASP A 52 14.75 2.35 -9.84
C ASP A 52 14.86 1.75 -11.24
N ASP A 53 14.56 0.47 -11.36
CA ASP A 53 14.60 -0.24 -12.65
C ASP A 53 13.58 0.33 -13.66
N CYS A 54 12.46 0.84 -13.17
CA CYS A 54 11.37 1.40 -13.99
C CYS A 54 11.43 2.91 -14.18
N GLY A 55 12.38 3.60 -13.56
CA GLY A 55 12.50 5.05 -13.65
C GLY A 55 11.46 5.83 -12.87
N ILE A 56 10.92 5.25 -11.81
CA ILE A 56 9.95 5.91 -10.92
C ILE A 56 10.69 6.53 -9.74
N ASP A 57 10.56 7.83 -9.57
CA ASP A 57 11.25 8.56 -8.52
C ASP A 57 10.51 8.49 -7.18
N PHE A 58 9.18 8.53 -7.21
CA PHE A 58 8.34 8.56 -6.02
C PHE A 58 7.05 7.80 -6.25
N GLN A 59 6.65 6.98 -5.27
CA GLN A 59 5.35 6.30 -5.27
C GLN A 59 4.49 6.80 -4.11
N ILE A 60 3.21 7.07 -4.39
CA ILE A 60 2.22 7.28 -3.34
C ILE A 60 1.37 6.02 -3.25
N LEU A 61 1.48 5.34 -2.11
CA LEU A 61 0.90 4.02 -1.91
C LEU A 61 -0.50 4.11 -1.34
N SER A 62 -1.40 3.29 -1.85
CA SER A 62 -2.72 3.09 -1.28
C SER A 62 -3.00 1.59 -1.18
N HIS A 63 -3.63 1.16 -0.09
CA HIS A 63 -3.95 -0.26 0.07
C HIS A 63 -4.96 -0.69 -1.00
N ALA A 64 -4.73 -1.84 -1.61
CA ALA A 64 -5.66 -2.37 -2.61
C ALA A 64 -7.04 -2.65 -1.99
N PRO A 65 -8.14 -2.38 -2.73
CA PRO A 65 -9.48 -2.63 -2.20
C PRO A 65 -9.69 -4.12 -1.87
N PRO A 66 -10.57 -4.44 -0.92
CA PRO A 66 -11.46 -3.54 -0.21
C PRO A 66 -10.84 -2.87 1.02
N ALA A 67 -9.58 -3.13 1.37
CA ALA A 67 -8.94 -2.60 2.56
C ALA A 67 -9.81 -2.88 3.81
N THR A 68 -10.17 -1.87 4.58
CA THR A 68 -11.04 -2.03 5.75
C THR A 68 -12.52 -1.74 5.47
N GLN A 69 -12.88 -1.53 4.22
CA GLN A 69 -14.23 -1.07 3.84
C GLN A 69 -15.35 -2.06 4.20
N ARG A 70 -15.04 -3.36 4.24
CA ARG A 70 -16.01 -4.41 4.56
C ARG A 70 -15.97 -4.88 6.00
N MET A 71 -15.13 -4.28 6.82
CA MET A 71 -15.05 -4.57 8.24
C MET A 71 -16.08 -3.71 9.00
N ASP A 72 -16.65 -4.26 10.10
CA ASP A 72 -17.48 -3.44 10.98
C ASP A 72 -16.60 -2.44 11.77
N GLY A 73 -17.23 -1.47 12.45
CA GLY A 73 -16.50 -0.43 13.15
C GLY A 73 -15.59 -0.94 14.27
N LYS A 74 -16.00 -2.02 14.94
CA LYS A 74 -15.18 -2.60 16.03
C LYS A 74 -13.88 -3.19 15.50
N GLU A 75 -13.93 -3.76 14.32
CA GLU A 75 -12.79 -4.42 13.69
C GLU A 75 -12.02 -3.45 12.80
N GLY A 76 -12.74 -2.65 12.03
CA GLY A 76 -12.18 -1.76 11.01
C GLY A 76 -11.37 -0.61 11.58
N VAL A 77 -11.82 0.01 12.67
CA VAL A 77 -11.11 1.16 13.27
C VAL A 77 -9.73 0.76 13.77
N PRO A 78 -9.58 -0.25 14.66
CA PRO A 78 -8.24 -0.63 15.10
C PRO A 78 -7.37 -1.19 13.96
N ALA A 79 -7.96 -1.90 13.01
CA ALA A 79 -7.22 -2.41 11.86
C ALA A 79 -6.68 -1.26 10.99
N ALA A 80 -7.48 -0.23 10.72
CA ALA A 80 -7.05 0.93 9.98
C ALA A 80 -5.95 1.71 10.70
N ILE A 81 -6.07 1.91 12.01
CA ILE A 81 -5.05 2.58 12.81
C ILE A 81 -3.71 1.83 12.71
N ALA A 82 -3.72 0.52 12.93
CA ALA A 82 -2.52 -0.30 12.87
C ALA A 82 -1.87 -0.27 11.48
N ALA A 83 -2.67 -0.42 10.43
CA ALA A 83 -2.17 -0.43 9.06
C ALA A 83 -1.62 0.94 8.64
N ASN A 84 -2.29 2.02 9.01
CA ASN A 84 -1.84 3.37 8.70
C ASN A 84 -0.53 3.71 9.44
N ASN A 85 -0.41 3.29 10.70
CA ASN A 85 0.83 3.46 11.46
C ASN A 85 1.99 2.69 10.83
N LYS A 86 1.72 1.47 10.38
CA LYS A 86 2.72 0.64 9.70
C LYS A 86 3.16 1.30 8.39
N LEU A 87 2.21 1.80 7.59
CA LEU A 87 2.54 2.51 6.35
C LEU A 87 3.37 3.76 6.62
N ALA A 88 3.02 4.51 7.65
CA ALA A 88 3.78 5.71 8.04
C ALA A 88 5.25 5.37 8.36
N GLU A 89 5.49 4.28 9.07
CA GLU A 89 6.86 3.84 9.37
C GLU A 89 7.61 3.40 8.11
N MET A 90 6.93 2.73 7.19
CA MET A 90 7.52 2.35 5.90
C MET A 90 7.91 3.57 5.08
N CYS A 91 7.06 4.60 5.05
CA CYS A 91 7.36 5.85 4.36
C CYS A 91 8.52 6.61 5.01
N LYS A 92 8.63 6.57 6.33
CA LYS A 92 9.77 7.17 7.05
C LYS A 92 11.10 6.52 6.71
N ALA A 93 11.09 5.22 6.41
CA ALA A 93 12.30 4.51 6.00
C ALA A 93 12.82 4.99 4.64
N TYR A 94 11.92 5.49 3.77
CA TYR A 94 12.26 5.95 2.43
C TYR A 94 11.55 7.28 2.14
N PRO A 95 11.86 8.35 2.87
CA PRO A 95 11.08 9.59 2.81
C PRO A 95 11.14 10.30 1.46
N ASP A 96 12.20 10.07 0.69
CA ASP A 96 12.37 10.66 -0.63
C ASP A 96 11.78 9.80 -1.75
N ARG A 97 11.24 8.63 -1.42
CA ARG A 97 10.78 7.65 -2.41
C ARG A 97 9.33 7.24 -2.21
N LEU A 98 8.83 7.20 -0.97
CA LEU A 98 7.50 6.68 -0.64
C LEU A 98 6.67 7.69 0.14
N GLY A 99 5.43 7.86 -0.28
CA GLY A 99 4.36 8.48 0.48
C GLY A 99 3.16 7.55 0.54
N GLY A 100 2.13 7.90 1.26
CA GLY A 100 0.97 7.03 1.38
C GLY A 100 -0.33 7.76 1.62
N PHE A 101 -1.42 7.15 1.18
CA PHE A 101 -2.77 7.54 1.55
C PHE A 101 -3.24 6.64 2.70
N ALA A 102 -3.82 7.27 3.71
CA ALA A 102 -4.41 6.53 4.81
C ALA A 102 -5.67 5.78 4.35
N MET A 103 -5.84 4.55 4.83
CA MET A 103 -7.14 3.88 4.65
C MET A 103 -8.12 4.34 5.72
N LEU A 104 -9.40 4.38 5.34
CA LEU A 104 -10.46 4.84 6.21
C LEU A 104 -11.37 3.66 6.60
N PRO A 105 -11.77 3.55 7.88
CA PRO A 105 -12.68 2.50 8.33
C PRO A 105 -14.13 2.87 7.98
N THR A 106 -14.48 2.84 6.71
CA THR A 106 -15.76 3.33 6.19
C THR A 106 -16.96 2.50 6.65
N GLY A 107 -16.74 1.34 7.27
CA GLY A 107 -17.79 0.59 7.95
C GLY A 107 -18.29 1.23 9.24
N ASP A 108 -17.59 2.25 9.74
CA ASP A 108 -17.98 3.05 10.90
C ASP A 108 -18.05 4.52 10.50
N ALA A 109 -19.25 4.97 10.17
CA ALA A 109 -19.47 6.34 9.65
C ALA A 109 -19.79 7.35 10.76
N LYS A 110 -19.61 6.97 12.02
CA LYS A 110 -19.95 7.85 13.16
C LYS A 110 -18.75 8.59 13.69
#